data_3021773e44296f51af1d6e21152b9c40
#
_entry.id   3021773e44296f51af1d6e21152b9c40
#
_cell.length_a   1.000
_cell.length_b   1.000
_cell.length_c   1.000
_cell.angle_alpha   90.00
_cell.angle_beta   90.00
_cell.angle_gamma   90.00
#
_symmetry.space_group_name_H-M   'P 1'
#
loop_
_entity.id
_entity.type
_entity.pdbx_description
1 polymer ?
#
loop_
_entity_poly.entity_id
_entity_poly.type
_entity_poly.pdbx_seq_one_letter_code
_entity_poly.pdbx_strand_id
1 'polypeptide(L)'
;MTAPQAVSQQNPSKVAFGKVLTIQIVAYVVLVALALVPGIAYGDSANPAVVPFTIIGSLAMIALLVVFSPFRDGTAGHVIAVIAGLLSVVCATTMTLGRAIFVADATGGKDFSMEDGWIAGVGGLLILLIVISFGRQMARENRTHLIRSLSHSVVEGVAMIASAGWCFLPTVLKAIGTVAFVVVLLVIVALAVCSYFWHRDADPEPTARDPWIGIAMLPVMIAGAVVGIAALAVVTF
;
A
#
# COMPACT_ATOMS: atom_id res chain seq x y z
N MET A 1 -29.52 -27.79 -41.14
CA MET A 1 -28.85 -27.94 -39.81
C MET A 1 -27.57 -27.14 -39.86
N THR A 2 -27.63 -25.90 -39.41
CA THR A 2 -26.48 -24.99 -39.31
C THR A 2 -25.83 -25.21 -37.95
N ALA A 3 -24.57 -25.64 -37.93
CA ALA A 3 -23.81 -25.82 -36.74
C ALA A 3 -23.68 -24.46 -36.00
N PRO A 4 -23.85 -24.42 -34.65
CA PRO A 4 -23.62 -23.22 -33.91
C PRO A 4 -22.14 -22.87 -33.98
N GLN A 5 -21.84 -21.69 -34.55
CA GLN A 5 -20.50 -21.10 -34.52
C GLN A 5 -20.11 -20.96 -33.03
N ALA A 6 -19.08 -21.72 -32.62
CA ALA A 6 -18.41 -21.51 -31.34
C ALA A 6 -17.85 -20.09 -31.34
N VAL A 7 -18.57 -19.16 -30.71
CA VAL A 7 -18.05 -17.83 -30.39
C VAL A 7 -16.82 -18.11 -29.53
N SER A 8 -15.66 -17.92 -30.13
CA SER A 8 -14.39 -17.89 -29.40
C SER A 8 -14.53 -16.84 -28.31
N GLN A 9 -14.83 -17.29 -27.11
CA GLN A 9 -14.71 -16.48 -25.91
C GLN A 9 -13.21 -16.14 -25.78
N GLN A 10 -12.82 -15.08 -26.44
CA GLN A 10 -11.55 -14.43 -26.16
C GLN A 10 -11.61 -14.03 -24.70
N ASN A 11 -10.90 -14.80 -23.87
CA ASN A 11 -10.77 -14.57 -22.44
C ASN A 11 -10.11 -13.19 -22.25
N PRO A 12 -10.84 -12.12 -21.86
CA PRO A 12 -10.34 -10.75 -21.88
C PRO A 12 -9.29 -10.48 -20.79
N SER A 13 -8.90 -11.47 -20.01
CA SER A 13 -8.17 -11.31 -18.74
C SER A 13 -6.65 -11.52 -18.81
N LYS A 14 -6.06 -11.80 -19.97
CA LYS A 14 -4.59 -11.85 -20.05
C LYS A 14 -4.03 -10.49 -20.46
N VAL A 15 -4.14 -9.52 -19.58
CA VAL A 15 -3.28 -8.34 -19.68
C VAL A 15 -1.83 -8.83 -19.67
N ALA A 16 -1.05 -8.43 -20.69
CA ALA A 16 0.33 -8.84 -20.79
C ALA A 16 1.07 -8.41 -19.50
N PHE A 17 1.69 -9.36 -18.79
CA PHE A 17 2.45 -9.11 -17.57
C PHE A 17 3.43 -7.93 -17.72
N GLY A 18 3.96 -7.70 -18.92
CA GLY A 18 4.80 -6.55 -19.23
C GLY A 18 4.14 -5.19 -18.92
N LYS A 19 2.82 -5.03 -19.11
CA LYS A 19 2.12 -3.78 -18.75
C LYS A 19 2.08 -3.58 -17.23
N VAL A 20 1.82 -4.63 -16.47
CA VAL A 20 1.81 -4.60 -15.01
C VAL A 20 3.20 -4.22 -14.49
N LEU A 21 4.25 -4.88 -14.99
CA LEU A 21 5.63 -4.58 -14.59
C LEU A 21 6.04 -3.15 -14.97
N THR A 22 5.66 -2.66 -16.14
CA THR A 22 5.95 -1.28 -16.55
C THR A 22 5.35 -0.27 -15.57
N ILE A 23 4.09 -0.46 -15.15
CA ILE A 23 3.46 0.45 -14.16
C ILE A 23 4.17 0.38 -12.83
N GLN A 24 4.55 -0.80 -12.36
CA GLN A 24 5.29 -0.94 -11.12
C GLN A 24 6.62 -0.18 -11.17
N ILE A 25 7.40 -0.36 -12.24
CA ILE A 25 8.68 0.35 -12.42
C ILE A 25 8.45 1.86 -12.43
N VAL A 26 7.46 2.33 -13.22
CA VAL A 26 7.13 3.76 -13.28
C VAL A 26 6.74 4.30 -11.90
N ALA A 27 5.90 3.57 -11.16
CA ALA A 27 5.48 3.96 -9.82
C ALA A 27 6.68 4.05 -8.84
N TYR A 28 7.57 3.06 -8.83
CA TYR A 28 8.78 3.11 -8.02
C TYR A 28 9.70 4.28 -8.39
N VAL A 29 9.93 4.50 -9.69
CA VAL A 29 10.75 5.63 -10.18
C VAL A 29 10.14 6.96 -9.75
N VAL A 30 8.83 7.13 -9.87
CA VAL A 30 8.14 8.35 -9.44
C VAL A 30 8.26 8.57 -7.94
N LEU A 31 8.05 7.53 -7.12
CA LEU A 31 8.16 7.63 -5.66
C LEU A 31 9.58 7.99 -5.22
N VAL A 32 10.60 7.35 -5.82
CA VAL A 32 12.00 7.68 -5.55
C VAL A 32 12.33 9.10 -6.01
N ALA A 33 11.83 9.53 -7.18
CA ALA A 33 12.03 10.88 -7.66
C ALA A 33 11.36 11.93 -6.75
N LEU A 34 10.14 11.66 -6.24
CA LEU A 34 9.46 12.54 -5.30
C LEU A 34 10.22 12.70 -3.97
N ALA A 35 11.02 11.71 -3.57
CA ALA A 35 11.86 11.81 -2.38
C ALA A 35 13.22 12.48 -2.67
N LEU A 36 13.87 12.14 -3.80
CA LEU A 36 15.23 12.59 -4.11
C LEU A 36 15.28 14.00 -4.69
N VAL A 37 14.41 14.33 -5.66
CA VAL A 37 14.49 15.61 -6.40
C VAL A 37 14.32 16.81 -5.46
N PRO A 38 13.31 16.84 -4.55
CA PRO A 38 13.22 17.91 -3.58
C PRO A 38 14.38 17.94 -2.60
N GLY A 39 14.91 16.77 -2.19
CA GLY A 39 16.07 16.67 -1.31
C GLY A 39 17.31 17.32 -1.94
N ILE A 40 17.55 17.08 -3.22
CA ILE A 40 18.63 17.70 -3.99
C ILE A 40 18.39 19.22 -4.13
N ALA A 41 17.16 19.63 -4.45
CA ALA A 41 16.81 21.04 -4.66
C ALA A 41 16.94 21.88 -3.38
N TYR A 42 16.64 21.32 -2.23
CA TYR A 42 16.72 21.99 -0.92
C TYR A 42 18.04 21.72 -0.18
N GLY A 43 18.95 20.97 -0.79
CA GLY A 43 20.27 20.66 -0.22
C GLY A 43 20.29 19.61 0.90
N ASP A 44 19.15 19.12 1.35
CA ASP A 44 19.04 18.04 2.35
C ASP A 44 17.73 17.25 2.16
N SER A 45 17.85 15.93 2.06
CA SER A 45 16.68 15.03 2.00
C SER A 45 15.88 14.99 3.32
N ALA A 46 16.49 15.41 4.43
CA ALA A 46 15.80 15.56 5.72
C ALA A 46 15.10 16.91 5.88
N ASN A 47 15.12 17.77 4.85
CA ASN A 47 14.42 19.06 4.90
C ASN A 47 12.90 18.81 5.02
N PRO A 48 12.20 19.47 5.98
CA PRO A 48 10.74 19.33 6.11
C PRO A 48 9.97 19.63 4.82
N ALA A 49 10.54 20.42 3.90
CA ALA A 49 9.96 20.70 2.59
C ALA A 49 9.86 19.49 1.67
N VAL A 50 10.59 18.39 1.93
CA VAL A 50 10.49 17.13 1.15
C VAL A 50 9.26 16.31 1.54
N VAL A 51 8.81 16.40 2.78
CA VAL A 51 7.68 15.64 3.32
C VAL A 51 6.39 15.79 2.51
N PRO A 52 5.97 17.00 2.08
CA PRO A 52 4.78 17.15 1.25
C PRO A 52 4.80 16.36 -0.04
N PHE A 53 5.96 16.19 -0.68
CA PHE A 53 6.08 15.46 -1.95
C PHE A 53 5.85 13.96 -1.76
N THR A 54 6.36 13.38 -0.68
CA THR A 54 6.13 11.96 -0.36
C THR A 54 4.70 11.69 0.07
N ILE A 55 4.07 12.63 0.78
CA ILE A 55 2.64 12.58 1.10
C ILE A 55 1.80 12.57 -0.18
N ILE A 56 2.11 13.47 -1.14
CA ILE A 56 1.41 13.51 -2.44
C ILE A 56 1.56 12.16 -3.15
N GLY A 57 2.74 11.55 -3.13
CA GLY A 57 2.96 10.22 -3.70
C GLY A 57 2.07 9.14 -3.07
N SER A 58 2.00 9.10 -1.73
CA SER A 58 1.13 8.16 -1.01
C SER A 58 -0.34 8.39 -1.28
N LEU A 59 -0.81 9.64 -1.28
CA LEU A 59 -2.19 9.99 -1.60
C LEU A 59 -2.54 9.67 -3.06
N ALA A 60 -1.62 9.90 -4.00
CA ALA A 60 -1.81 9.54 -5.40
C ALA A 60 -1.98 8.03 -5.59
N MET A 61 -1.21 7.20 -4.87
CA MET A 61 -1.38 5.74 -4.90
C MET A 61 -2.73 5.32 -4.35
N ILE A 62 -3.18 5.90 -3.23
CA ILE A 62 -4.52 5.63 -2.68
C ILE A 62 -5.58 6.03 -3.71
N ALA A 63 -5.48 7.22 -4.32
CA ALA A 63 -6.42 7.68 -5.34
C ALA A 63 -6.44 6.77 -6.57
N LEU A 64 -5.28 6.31 -7.05
CA LEU A 64 -5.19 5.37 -8.16
C LEU A 64 -5.86 4.04 -7.81
N LEU A 65 -5.64 3.50 -6.60
CA LEU A 65 -6.29 2.27 -6.18
C LEU A 65 -7.81 2.46 -6.02
N VAL A 66 -8.27 3.62 -5.56
CA VAL A 66 -9.71 3.95 -5.49
C VAL A 66 -10.36 3.89 -6.87
N VAL A 67 -9.70 4.46 -7.89
CA VAL A 67 -10.26 4.53 -9.26
C VAL A 67 -10.18 3.18 -9.98
N PHE A 68 -9.07 2.47 -9.81
CA PHE A 68 -8.73 1.25 -10.55
C PHE A 68 -8.74 -0.01 -9.68
N SER A 69 -9.47 0.01 -8.56
CA SER A 69 -9.55 -1.16 -7.68
C SER A 69 -10.00 -2.40 -8.45
N PRO A 70 -9.24 -3.50 -8.39
CA PRO A 70 -9.65 -4.77 -8.99
C PRO A 70 -10.75 -5.46 -8.17
N PHE A 71 -10.98 -5.03 -6.93
CA PHE A 71 -11.83 -5.67 -5.94
C PHE A 71 -13.05 -4.79 -5.62
N ARG A 72 -14.13 -4.91 -6.37
CA ARG A 72 -15.37 -4.16 -6.11
C ARG A 72 -16.41 -4.94 -5.30
N ASP A 73 -16.00 -5.56 -4.21
CA ASP A 73 -16.89 -6.33 -3.34
C ASP A 73 -17.87 -5.48 -2.48
N GLY A 74 -18.17 -4.28 -2.94
CA GLY A 74 -19.11 -3.36 -2.32
C GLY A 74 -18.48 -2.07 -1.81
N THR A 75 -19.22 -0.98 -1.98
CA THR A 75 -18.81 0.39 -1.65
C THR A 75 -18.32 0.56 -0.21
N ALA A 76 -18.93 -0.14 0.74
CA ALA A 76 -18.58 0.02 2.16
C ALA A 76 -17.21 -0.58 2.52
N GLY A 77 -16.77 -1.72 1.91
CA GLY A 77 -15.43 -2.27 2.13
C GLY A 77 -14.35 -1.33 1.61
N HIS A 78 -14.59 -0.81 0.42
CA HIS A 78 -13.72 0.15 -0.22
C HIS A 78 -13.59 1.46 0.60
N VAL A 79 -14.69 2.00 1.10
CA VAL A 79 -14.68 3.21 1.96
C VAL A 79 -13.88 2.96 3.24
N ILE A 80 -14.03 1.80 3.88
CA ILE A 80 -13.26 1.44 5.09
C ILE A 80 -11.75 1.40 4.76
N ALA A 81 -11.37 0.79 3.63
CA ALA A 81 -9.98 0.73 3.20
C ALA A 81 -9.39 2.13 2.95
N VAL A 82 -10.14 3.01 2.28
CA VAL A 82 -9.73 4.40 2.01
C VAL A 82 -9.54 5.16 3.32
N ILE A 83 -10.50 5.08 4.25
CA ILE A 83 -10.40 5.75 5.55
C ILE A 83 -9.16 5.24 6.30
N ALA A 84 -8.93 3.94 6.33
CA ALA A 84 -7.77 3.35 6.98
C ALA A 84 -6.45 3.82 6.34
N GLY A 85 -6.38 3.91 5.02
CA GLY A 85 -5.22 4.44 4.30
C GLY A 85 -4.96 5.92 4.61
N LEU A 86 -5.99 6.76 4.58
CA LEU A 86 -5.87 8.18 4.93
C LEU A 86 -5.44 8.38 6.39
N LEU A 87 -6.00 7.61 7.32
CA LEU A 87 -5.57 7.64 8.72
C LEU A 87 -4.12 7.18 8.87
N SER A 88 -3.65 6.20 8.09
CA SER A 88 -2.25 5.80 8.08
C SER A 88 -1.32 6.93 7.61
N VAL A 89 -1.72 7.69 6.58
CA VAL A 89 -0.97 8.89 6.15
C VAL A 89 -0.93 9.94 7.27
N VAL A 90 -2.03 10.14 7.99
CA VAL A 90 -2.06 11.04 9.16
C VAL A 90 -1.11 10.52 10.25
N CYS A 91 -1.06 9.21 10.52
CA CYS A 91 -0.10 8.63 11.47
C CYS A 91 1.36 8.83 11.01
N ALA A 92 1.64 8.77 9.70
CA ALA A 92 2.97 9.00 9.15
C ALA A 92 3.43 10.46 9.21
N THR A 93 2.48 11.39 9.32
CA THR A 93 2.75 12.84 9.31
C THR A 93 2.58 13.51 10.66
N THR A 94 1.92 12.84 11.60
CA THR A 94 1.65 13.38 12.94
C THR A 94 1.89 12.30 14.00
N MET A 95 2.53 12.67 15.10
CA MET A 95 2.73 11.75 16.24
C MET A 95 1.45 11.53 17.06
N THR A 96 0.39 12.31 16.83
CA THR A 96 -0.77 12.39 17.73
C THR A 96 -1.54 11.07 17.82
N LEU A 97 -1.84 10.44 16.69
CA LEU A 97 -2.58 9.16 16.67
C LEU A 97 -1.75 8.01 17.23
N GLY A 98 -0.47 7.92 16.89
CA GLY A 98 0.42 6.89 17.45
C GLY A 98 0.52 6.98 18.97
N ARG A 99 0.68 8.19 19.51
CA ARG A 99 0.69 8.44 20.96
C ARG A 99 -0.64 8.14 21.65
N ALA A 100 -1.77 8.36 20.98
CA ALA A 100 -3.09 8.03 21.53
C ALA A 100 -3.31 6.52 21.65
N ILE A 101 -2.71 5.71 20.75
CA ILE A 101 -2.86 4.26 20.74
C ILE A 101 -1.88 3.60 21.73
N PHE A 102 -0.65 4.11 21.80
CA PHE A 102 0.38 3.63 22.74
C PHE A 102 0.65 4.68 23.78
N VAL A 103 0.34 4.36 25.04
CA VAL A 103 0.67 5.20 26.18
C VAL A 103 2.19 5.40 26.22
N ALA A 104 2.64 6.64 26.19
CA ALA A 104 4.06 7.02 26.08
C ALA A 104 4.97 6.40 27.19
N ASP A 105 4.41 5.99 28.30
CA ASP A 105 5.12 5.38 29.43
C ASP A 105 5.68 3.97 29.14
N ALA A 106 5.22 3.32 28.06
CA ALA A 106 5.69 1.97 27.70
C ALA A 106 7.08 1.96 27.03
N THR A 107 7.57 3.11 26.58
CA THR A 107 8.83 3.21 25.80
C THR A 107 10.07 3.50 26.63
N GLY A 108 9.98 3.49 27.95
CA GLY A 108 11.16 3.56 28.84
C GLY A 108 12.00 4.84 28.70
N GLY A 109 11.40 5.97 28.34
CA GLY A 109 12.07 7.26 28.28
C GLY A 109 12.89 7.53 27.00
N LYS A 110 12.77 6.70 25.95
CA LYS A 110 13.30 7.02 24.63
C LYS A 110 12.40 8.08 23.96
N ASP A 111 13.03 9.00 23.25
CA ASP A 111 12.28 9.97 22.42
C ASP A 111 11.46 9.21 21.39
N PHE A 112 10.13 9.42 21.42
CA PHE A 112 9.18 8.77 20.52
C PHE A 112 9.28 9.42 19.12
N SER A 113 9.75 8.66 18.15
CA SER A 113 9.92 9.12 16.78
C SER A 113 8.62 9.13 15.96
N MET A 114 8.63 9.73 14.78
CA MET A 114 7.50 9.67 13.85
C MET A 114 7.26 8.25 13.33
N GLU A 115 8.35 7.51 13.11
CA GLU A 115 8.35 6.12 12.69
C GLU A 115 7.69 5.22 13.73
N ASP A 116 7.99 5.43 15.02
CA ASP A 116 7.34 4.73 16.14
C ASP A 116 5.83 5.02 16.15
N GLY A 117 5.46 6.29 15.98
CA GLY A 117 4.07 6.72 15.91
C GLY A 117 3.29 6.09 14.76
N TRP A 118 3.92 5.99 13.61
CA TRP A 118 3.31 5.36 12.45
C TRP A 118 3.13 3.85 12.64
N ILE A 119 4.15 3.13 13.09
CA ILE A 119 4.06 1.67 13.32
C ILE A 119 2.98 1.35 14.35
N ALA A 120 2.92 2.11 15.44
CA ALA A 120 1.87 2.00 16.42
C ALA A 120 0.48 2.22 15.81
N GLY A 121 0.34 3.29 15.03
CA GLY A 121 -0.90 3.61 14.30
C GLY A 121 -1.30 2.51 13.33
N VAL A 122 -0.35 2.00 12.53
CA VAL A 122 -0.58 0.87 11.60
C VAL A 122 -1.07 -0.37 12.32
N GLY A 123 -0.45 -0.74 13.45
CA GLY A 123 -0.91 -1.89 14.26
C GLY A 123 -2.36 -1.73 14.70
N GLY A 124 -2.74 -0.57 15.23
CA GLY A 124 -4.12 -0.26 15.61
C GLY A 124 -5.09 -0.27 14.42
N LEU A 125 -4.70 0.34 13.31
CA LEU A 125 -5.52 0.39 12.10
C LEU A 125 -5.73 -1.00 11.47
N LEU A 126 -4.72 -1.87 11.50
CA LEU A 126 -4.86 -3.25 11.01
C LEU A 126 -5.84 -4.05 11.89
N ILE A 127 -5.76 -3.92 13.21
CA ILE A 127 -6.70 -4.56 14.13
C ILE A 127 -8.13 -4.07 13.84
N LEU A 128 -8.32 -2.75 13.75
CA LEU A 128 -9.62 -2.15 13.45
C LEU A 128 -10.14 -2.59 12.08
N LEU A 129 -9.30 -2.62 11.05
CA LEU A 129 -9.66 -3.08 9.71
C LEU A 129 -10.18 -4.52 9.75
N ILE A 130 -9.47 -5.42 10.43
CA ILE A 130 -9.86 -6.83 10.54
C ILE A 130 -11.18 -6.95 11.31
N VAL A 131 -11.30 -6.29 12.47
CA VAL A 131 -12.50 -6.37 13.31
C VAL A 131 -13.74 -5.83 12.57
N ILE A 132 -13.60 -4.65 11.95
CA ILE A 132 -14.72 -4.02 11.21
C ILE A 132 -15.08 -4.85 9.98
N SER A 133 -14.09 -5.33 9.22
CA SER A 133 -14.33 -6.15 8.02
C SER A 133 -15.01 -7.46 8.38
N PHE A 134 -14.57 -8.13 9.44
CA PHE A 134 -15.16 -9.36 9.93
C PHE A 134 -16.57 -9.14 10.49
N GLY A 135 -16.74 -8.14 11.37
CA GLY A 135 -18.04 -7.79 11.95
C GLY A 135 -19.10 -7.47 10.88
N ARG A 136 -18.68 -6.69 9.86
CA ARG A 136 -19.55 -6.37 8.72
C ARG A 136 -19.96 -7.62 7.93
N GLN A 137 -19.02 -8.55 7.70
CA GLN A 137 -19.34 -9.79 6.98
C GLN A 137 -20.28 -10.69 7.79
N MET A 138 -20.12 -10.74 9.11
CA MET A 138 -21.01 -11.50 9.99
C MET A 138 -22.42 -10.90 10.06
N ALA A 139 -22.57 -9.58 9.90
CA ALA A 139 -23.86 -8.89 9.90
C ALA A 139 -24.64 -9.03 8.57
N ARG A 140 -24.05 -9.60 7.51
CA ARG A 140 -24.75 -9.83 6.23
C ARG A 140 -25.66 -11.05 6.30
N GLU A 141 -26.89 -10.91 5.81
CA GLU A 141 -27.86 -12.02 5.70
C GLU A 141 -27.40 -13.07 4.67
N ASN A 142 -26.90 -12.63 3.50
CA ASN A 142 -26.36 -13.51 2.46
C ASN A 142 -24.87 -13.74 2.64
N ARG A 143 -24.50 -14.95 3.05
CA ARG A 143 -23.12 -15.37 3.34
C ARG A 143 -22.40 -16.05 2.17
N THR A 144 -22.93 -15.93 0.95
CA THR A 144 -22.27 -16.44 -0.26
C THR A 144 -20.99 -15.65 -0.53
N HIS A 145 -19.90 -16.36 -0.85
CA HIS A 145 -18.57 -15.78 -1.14
C HIS A 145 -17.92 -14.94 -0.02
N LEU A 146 -18.26 -15.24 1.23
CA LEU A 146 -17.82 -14.48 2.42
C LEU A 146 -16.29 -14.40 2.51
N ILE A 147 -15.60 -15.51 2.30
CA ILE A 147 -14.11 -15.58 2.38
C ILE A 147 -13.47 -14.69 1.31
N ARG A 148 -13.97 -14.74 0.07
CA ARG A 148 -13.44 -13.94 -1.04
C ARG A 148 -13.60 -12.44 -0.76
N SER A 149 -14.80 -12.02 -0.40
CA SER A 149 -15.11 -10.61 -0.10
C SER A 149 -14.28 -10.08 1.08
N LEU A 150 -14.12 -10.89 2.15
CA LEU A 150 -13.29 -10.53 3.29
C LEU A 150 -11.82 -10.38 2.88
N SER A 151 -11.29 -11.35 2.13
CA SER A 151 -9.91 -11.35 1.65
C SER A 151 -9.63 -10.10 0.80
N HIS A 152 -10.51 -9.77 -0.14
CA HIS A 152 -10.35 -8.59 -1.00
C HIS A 152 -10.34 -7.28 -0.18
N SER A 153 -11.30 -7.12 0.74
CA SER A 153 -11.38 -5.92 1.59
C SER A 153 -10.15 -5.76 2.49
N VAL A 154 -9.63 -6.88 3.03
CA VAL A 154 -8.44 -6.85 3.89
C VAL A 154 -7.20 -6.54 3.07
N VAL A 155 -6.99 -7.18 1.91
CA VAL A 155 -5.83 -6.92 1.04
C VAL A 155 -5.81 -5.47 0.58
N GLU A 156 -6.95 -4.93 0.16
CA GLU A 156 -7.06 -3.52 -0.26
C GLU A 156 -6.75 -2.58 0.91
N GLY A 157 -7.31 -2.83 2.09
CA GLY A 157 -7.07 -2.02 3.28
C GLY A 157 -5.62 -2.08 3.74
N VAL A 158 -5.00 -3.26 3.75
CA VAL A 158 -3.58 -3.44 4.09
C VAL A 158 -2.69 -2.68 3.10
N ALA A 159 -2.97 -2.76 1.79
CA ALA A 159 -2.21 -2.03 0.79
C ALA A 159 -2.33 -0.51 0.98
N MET A 160 -3.53 0.00 1.23
CA MET A 160 -3.76 1.43 1.50
C MET A 160 -3.06 1.91 2.77
N ILE A 161 -3.11 1.14 3.86
CA ILE A 161 -2.38 1.44 5.11
C ILE A 161 -0.87 1.42 4.85
N ALA A 162 -0.35 0.41 4.17
CA ALA A 162 1.07 0.25 3.88
C ALA A 162 1.64 1.37 3.02
N SER A 163 0.83 1.95 2.11
CA SER A 163 1.27 3.01 1.21
C SER A 163 1.81 4.25 1.93
N ALA A 164 1.35 4.52 3.15
CA ALA A 164 1.85 5.65 3.95
C ALA A 164 3.31 5.49 4.40
N GLY A 165 3.85 4.27 4.41
CA GLY A 165 5.26 4.04 4.72
C GLY A 165 6.23 4.69 3.73
N TRP A 166 5.79 4.99 2.50
CA TRP A 166 6.57 5.75 1.54
C TRP A 166 6.90 7.18 2.00
N CYS A 167 6.15 7.72 2.96
CA CYS A 167 6.46 9.02 3.57
C CYS A 167 7.84 9.02 4.25
N PHE A 168 8.34 7.85 4.67
CA PHE A 168 9.64 7.70 5.33
C PHE A 168 10.80 7.39 4.37
N LEU A 169 10.56 7.36 3.06
CA LEU A 169 11.62 7.11 2.07
C LEU A 169 12.81 8.08 2.22
N PRO A 170 12.63 9.40 2.47
CA PRO A 170 13.74 10.31 2.70
C PRO A 170 14.63 9.91 3.88
N THR A 171 14.04 9.42 4.99
CA THR A 171 14.78 8.93 6.17
C THR A 171 15.67 7.74 5.78
N VAL A 172 15.12 6.78 5.03
CA VAL A 172 15.87 5.61 4.56
C VAL A 172 17.01 6.04 3.62
N LEU A 173 16.73 6.93 2.66
CA LEU A 173 17.73 7.39 1.68
C LEU A 173 18.89 8.14 2.34
N LYS A 174 18.64 8.86 3.44
CA LYS A 174 19.69 9.58 4.18
C LYS A 174 20.66 8.64 4.90
N ALA A 175 20.16 7.51 5.40
CA ALA A 175 20.96 6.56 6.18
C ALA A 175 21.42 5.35 5.37
N ILE A 176 21.16 5.34 4.05
CA ILE A 176 21.46 4.19 3.21
C ILE A 176 22.97 3.94 3.15
N GLY A 177 23.42 2.90 3.88
CA GLY A 177 24.66 2.20 3.57
C GLY A 177 24.41 1.17 2.46
N THR A 178 25.49 0.69 1.83
CA THR A 178 25.42 -0.28 0.71
C THR A 178 24.57 -1.51 1.04
N VAL A 179 24.65 -2.01 2.27
CA VAL A 179 23.89 -3.20 2.73
C VAL A 179 22.39 -2.94 2.76
N ALA A 180 21.95 -1.81 3.33
CA ALA A 180 20.54 -1.45 3.41
C ALA A 180 19.95 -1.25 2.00
N PHE A 181 20.69 -0.65 1.09
CA PHE A 181 20.28 -0.51 -0.31
C PHE A 181 20.07 -1.86 -0.98
N VAL A 182 20.98 -2.81 -0.81
CA VAL A 182 20.88 -4.16 -1.38
C VAL A 182 19.65 -4.88 -0.80
N VAL A 183 19.39 -4.78 0.50
CA VAL A 183 18.22 -5.40 1.14
C VAL A 183 16.92 -4.82 0.58
N VAL A 184 16.80 -3.50 0.48
CA VAL A 184 15.60 -2.84 -0.10
C VAL A 184 15.41 -3.27 -1.55
N LEU A 185 16.47 -3.32 -2.35
CA LEU A 185 16.41 -3.77 -3.73
C LEU A 185 15.93 -5.23 -3.85
N LEU A 186 16.46 -6.13 -3.02
CA LEU A 186 16.03 -7.53 -2.98
C LEU A 186 14.56 -7.69 -2.62
N VAL A 187 14.06 -6.89 -1.67
CA VAL A 187 12.64 -6.89 -1.31
C VAL A 187 11.77 -6.40 -2.46
N ILE A 188 12.17 -5.32 -3.15
CA ILE A 188 11.44 -4.82 -4.33
C ILE A 188 11.40 -5.89 -5.43
N VAL A 189 12.51 -6.57 -5.68
CA VAL A 189 12.58 -7.67 -6.66
C VAL A 189 11.68 -8.83 -6.22
N ALA A 190 11.71 -9.22 -4.95
CA ALA A 190 10.84 -10.28 -4.42
C ALA A 190 9.35 -9.91 -4.59
N LEU A 191 8.96 -8.67 -4.30
CA LEU A 191 7.60 -8.19 -4.50
C LEU A 191 7.21 -8.17 -5.99
N ALA A 192 8.13 -7.82 -6.88
CA ALA A 192 7.89 -7.90 -8.32
C ALA A 192 7.66 -9.35 -8.79
N VAL A 193 8.40 -10.31 -8.25
CA VAL A 193 8.20 -11.75 -8.50
C VAL A 193 6.86 -12.22 -7.91
N CYS A 194 6.52 -11.85 -6.68
CA CYS A 194 5.22 -12.15 -6.08
C CYS A 194 4.06 -11.58 -6.90
N SER A 195 4.26 -10.41 -7.49
CA SER A 195 3.29 -9.77 -8.37
C SER A 195 2.96 -10.61 -9.61
N TYR A 196 3.92 -11.38 -10.13
CA TYR A 196 3.69 -12.31 -11.23
C TYR A 196 2.68 -13.40 -10.85
N PHE A 197 2.85 -14.01 -9.68
CA PHE A 197 1.91 -15.01 -9.18
C PHE A 197 0.55 -14.39 -8.89
N TRP A 198 0.54 -13.24 -8.27
CA TRP A 198 -0.70 -12.52 -7.94
C TRP A 198 -1.48 -12.12 -9.19
N HIS A 199 -0.80 -11.62 -10.22
CA HIS A 199 -1.44 -11.29 -11.49
C HIS A 199 -2.05 -12.52 -12.18
N ARG A 200 -1.39 -13.68 -12.07
CA ARG A 200 -1.87 -14.94 -12.68
C ARG A 200 -3.13 -15.46 -12.00
N ASP A 201 -3.20 -15.31 -10.68
CA ASP A 201 -4.27 -15.88 -9.86
C ASP A 201 -5.36 -14.82 -9.52
N ALA A 202 -5.13 -13.56 -9.89
CA ALA A 202 -6.12 -12.51 -9.70
C ALA A 202 -7.32 -12.73 -10.61
N ASP A 203 -8.50 -12.73 -10.01
CA ASP A 203 -9.79 -12.80 -10.69
C ASP A 203 -10.52 -11.45 -10.47
N PRO A 204 -10.21 -10.45 -11.32
CA PRO A 204 -10.77 -9.12 -11.16
C PRO A 204 -12.27 -9.13 -11.44
N GLU A 205 -12.99 -8.26 -10.75
CA GLU A 205 -14.41 -8.04 -11.00
C GLU A 205 -14.65 -7.64 -12.46
N PRO A 206 -15.61 -8.26 -13.18
CA PRO A 206 -15.87 -7.96 -14.59
C PRO A 206 -16.25 -6.50 -14.86
N THR A 207 -16.75 -5.79 -13.84
CA THR A 207 -17.15 -4.38 -13.91
C THR A 207 -16.03 -3.40 -13.54
N ALA A 208 -14.85 -3.89 -13.13
CA ALA A 208 -13.75 -3.05 -12.73
C ALA A 208 -13.14 -2.35 -13.94
N ARG A 209 -12.89 -1.04 -13.81
CA ARG A 209 -12.23 -0.25 -14.84
C ARG A 209 -10.73 -0.49 -14.79
N ASP A 210 -10.15 -0.99 -15.89
CA ASP A 210 -8.71 -1.23 -16.03
C ASP A 210 -8.08 -1.89 -14.79
N PRO A 211 -8.59 -3.05 -14.33
CA PRO A 211 -8.22 -3.65 -13.04
C PRO A 211 -6.73 -4.00 -12.95
N TRP A 212 -6.05 -4.12 -14.08
CA TRP A 212 -4.62 -4.39 -14.17
C TRP A 212 -3.76 -3.27 -13.57
N ILE A 213 -4.25 -2.01 -13.56
CA ILE A 213 -3.59 -0.89 -12.90
C ILE A 213 -3.62 -1.10 -11.39
N GLY A 214 -4.79 -1.43 -10.83
CA GLY A 214 -4.93 -1.73 -9.41
C GLY A 214 -4.07 -2.92 -8.99
N ILE A 215 -4.06 -4.00 -9.76
CA ILE A 215 -3.22 -5.18 -9.51
C ILE A 215 -1.73 -4.78 -9.52
N ALA A 216 -1.30 -3.92 -10.44
CA ALA A 216 0.07 -3.44 -10.50
C ALA A 216 0.45 -2.57 -9.29
N MET A 217 -0.49 -1.78 -8.76
CA MET A 217 -0.25 -0.88 -7.63
C MET A 217 -0.17 -1.59 -6.28
N LEU A 218 -0.83 -2.73 -6.09
CA LEU A 218 -0.85 -3.44 -4.81
C LEU A 218 0.57 -3.75 -4.27
N PRO A 219 1.49 -4.37 -5.02
CA PRO A 219 2.85 -4.64 -4.54
C PRO A 219 3.62 -3.36 -4.22
N VAL A 220 3.43 -2.30 -5.03
CA VAL A 220 4.08 -1.00 -4.80
C VAL A 220 3.61 -0.39 -3.48
N MET A 221 2.31 -0.46 -3.18
CA MET A 221 1.75 0.05 -1.93
C MET A 221 2.23 -0.76 -0.73
N ILE A 222 2.25 -2.10 -0.84
CA ILE A 222 2.75 -2.99 0.22
C ILE A 222 4.24 -2.76 0.48
N ALA A 223 5.05 -2.44 -0.55
CA ALA A 223 6.45 -2.09 -0.39
C ALA A 223 6.65 -0.88 0.53
N GLY A 224 5.66 0.02 0.64
CA GLY A 224 5.67 1.11 1.60
C GLY A 224 5.85 0.65 3.05
N ALA A 225 5.23 -0.47 3.45
CA ALA A 225 5.44 -1.02 4.78
C ALA A 225 6.90 -1.40 5.03
N VAL A 226 7.58 -1.95 4.01
CA VAL A 226 9.01 -2.30 4.12
C VAL A 226 9.86 -1.04 4.28
N VAL A 227 9.55 0.02 3.53
CA VAL A 227 10.23 1.32 3.64
C VAL A 227 10.04 1.90 5.05
N GLY A 228 8.81 1.88 5.58
CA GLY A 228 8.53 2.37 6.94
C GLY A 228 9.26 1.58 8.03
N ILE A 229 9.29 0.25 7.91
CA ILE A 229 10.05 -0.61 8.85
C ILE A 229 11.56 -0.35 8.73
N ALA A 230 12.07 -0.17 7.51
CA ALA A 230 13.48 0.17 7.30
C ALA A 230 13.82 1.53 7.92
N ALA A 231 12.96 2.53 7.79
CA ALA A 231 13.13 3.83 8.42
C ALA A 231 13.17 3.72 9.95
N LEU A 232 12.26 2.94 10.54
CA LEU A 232 12.28 2.68 11.98
C LEU A 232 13.59 2.03 12.42
N ALA A 233 14.07 1.03 11.69
CA ALA A 233 15.35 0.37 12.00
C ALA A 233 16.51 1.37 11.98
N VAL A 234 16.54 2.27 10.99
CA VAL A 234 17.56 3.33 10.87
C VAL A 234 17.55 4.30 12.06
N VAL A 235 16.37 4.63 12.58
CA VAL A 235 16.26 5.58 13.71
C VAL A 235 16.55 4.90 15.05
N THR A 236 16.34 3.59 15.14
CA THR A 236 16.51 2.83 16.39
C THR A 236 17.94 2.33 16.60
N PHE A 237 18.67 2.03 15.54
CA PHE A 237 20.04 1.47 15.57
C PHE A 237 21.06 2.42 14.98
#